data_5588c59b8963b1a3eaea827ae1ec9064
#
_entry.id   5588c59b8963b1a3eaea827ae1ec9064
#
_cell.length_a   1.000
_cell.length_b   1.000
_cell.length_c   1.000
_cell.angle_alpha   90.00
_cell.angle_beta   90.00
_cell.angle_gamma   90.00
#
_symmetry.space_group_name_H-M   'P 1'
#
loop_
_entity.id
_entity.type
_entity.pdbx_description
1 polymer ?
#
loop_
_entity_poly.entity_id
_entity_poly.type
_entity_poly.pdbx_seq_one_letter_code
_entity_poly.pdbx_strand_id
1 'polypeptide(L)'
;MGKDLKGKELGKGITQESTGLYSARFVDRFGKRKHKRFKKLQECRAWIADATYVDEHSDISMPSDMLVNQWFDYWIGIKKKIVRSNTVRNYTERYIKNIKPVIGEMPLSDVKPLHCQKIFYDMADQEYRTSTIYQARIALYNMFEYAKENEVLCSNPCKKSVKSDMGKPSEKKVALTRDIQKTFLQYAEGQSYENQYRFILQTGLRTGELVGLKWKDIDLKSKTIQIRRSMEYRYSAKEWRIGEPKSKSGYRTIPLTEEAVAILKKQKEKNKRISEISTEWEEFVFLCRKGTPVKNSTYDTALFKICDKAKIPRFSMHILRHTFATRCIEAGMKPKTLQMLLGHSNIGITMNLYVHTTEEEKKKEMDLVAEALMAM
;
A
#
# COMPACT_ATOMS: atom_id res chain seq x y z
N MET A 1 26.13 41.81 28.35
CA MET A 1 25.92 40.43 28.89
C MET A 1 24.80 40.46 29.90
N GLY A 2 24.02 39.40 30.04
CA GLY A 2 22.95 39.34 31.06
C GLY A 2 23.53 39.15 32.44
N LYS A 3 22.88 39.72 33.45
CA LYS A 3 23.33 39.68 34.85
C LYS A 3 22.28 38.98 35.72
N ASP A 4 22.71 38.41 36.84
CA ASP A 4 21.82 37.92 37.89
C ASP A 4 21.27 39.07 38.74
N LEU A 5 20.39 38.78 39.70
CA LEU A 5 19.81 39.76 40.62
C LEU A 5 20.88 40.41 41.57
N LYS A 6 22.07 39.84 41.64
CA LYS A 6 23.20 40.34 42.47
C LYS A 6 24.27 41.06 41.60
N GLY A 7 24.00 41.25 40.28
CA GLY A 7 24.88 41.96 39.35
C GLY A 7 25.98 41.07 38.73
N LYS A 8 26.06 39.76 39.04
CA LYS A 8 27.05 38.84 38.48
C LYS A 8 26.72 38.46 37.05
N GLU A 9 27.69 38.40 36.19
CA GLU A 9 27.52 38.02 34.77
C GLU A 9 27.15 36.53 34.60
N LEU A 10 26.12 36.26 33.82
CA LEU A 10 25.58 34.92 33.60
C LEU A 10 26.02 34.31 32.25
N GLY A 11 26.49 35.13 31.32
CA GLY A 11 26.80 34.75 29.95
C GLY A 11 25.87 35.38 28.91
N LYS A 12 26.20 35.21 27.62
CA LYS A 12 25.43 35.76 26.51
C LYS A 12 24.03 35.09 26.43
N GLY A 13 23.01 35.90 26.35
CA GLY A 13 21.64 35.40 26.18
C GLY A 13 20.95 34.91 27.45
N ILE A 14 21.60 34.99 28.64
CA ILE A 14 21.03 34.53 29.92
C ILE A 14 20.79 35.72 30.84
N THR A 15 19.61 35.83 31.42
CA THR A 15 19.25 36.82 32.45
C THR A 15 18.50 36.12 33.58
N GLN A 16 18.59 36.68 34.80
CA GLN A 16 17.73 36.22 35.91
C GLN A 16 16.57 37.20 36.06
N GLU A 17 15.36 36.65 36.09
CA GLU A 17 14.12 37.41 36.30
C GLU A 17 13.91 37.69 37.80
N SER A 18 13.08 38.71 38.13
CA SER A 18 12.73 39.03 39.50
C SER A 18 12.08 37.88 40.27
N THR A 19 11.49 36.93 39.55
CA THR A 19 10.92 35.67 40.08
C THR A 19 11.98 34.63 40.50
N GLY A 20 13.26 34.95 40.30
CA GLY A 20 14.37 34.03 40.57
C GLY A 20 14.66 33.03 39.47
N LEU A 21 13.82 32.93 38.42
CA LEU A 21 14.04 32.05 37.28
C LEU A 21 15.12 32.59 36.33
N TYR A 22 15.87 31.69 35.70
CA TYR A 22 16.82 32.04 34.66
C TYR A 22 16.11 31.97 33.29
N SER A 23 16.24 33.04 32.53
CA SER A 23 15.68 33.21 31.19
C SER A 23 16.81 33.09 30.17
N ALA A 24 16.70 32.11 29.27
CA ALA A 24 17.62 31.91 28.15
C ALA A 24 17.01 32.46 26.85
N ARG A 25 17.78 33.22 26.10
CA ARG A 25 17.43 33.74 24.77
C ARG A 25 18.52 33.34 23.79
N PHE A 26 18.09 32.68 22.74
CA PHE A 26 18.97 32.25 21.63
C PHE A 26 18.38 32.78 20.33
N VAL A 27 19.22 33.29 19.46
CA VAL A 27 18.85 33.67 18.09
C VAL A 27 19.59 32.73 17.16
N ASP A 28 18.84 31.92 16.40
CA ASP A 28 19.45 31.00 15.45
C ASP A 28 20.02 31.78 14.23
N ARG A 29 20.81 31.11 13.40
CA ARG A 29 21.44 31.69 12.20
C ARG A 29 20.43 32.27 11.19
N PHE A 30 19.16 31.92 11.29
CA PHE A 30 18.09 32.46 10.46
C PHE A 30 17.39 33.66 11.10
N GLY A 31 17.86 34.16 12.26
CA GLY A 31 17.31 35.31 12.95
C GLY A 31 16.10 35.03 13.84
N LYS A 32 15.69 33.75 13.99
CA LYS A 32 14.54 33.39 14.84
C LYS A 32 14.94 33.38 16.31
N ARG A 33 14.19 34.11 17.10
CA ARG A 33 14.41 34.22 18.56
C ARG A 33 13.70 33.06 19.26
N LYS A 34 14.49 32.27 20.03
CA LYS A 34 13.99 31.22 20.93
C LYS A 34 14.18 31.67 22.37
N HIS A 35 13.18 31.44 23.22
CA HIS A 35 13.20 31.83 24.63
C HIS A 35 12.68 30.68 25.49
N LYS A 36 13.41 30.39 26.59
CA LYS A 36 13.01 29.38 27.56
C LYS A 36 13.44 29.78 28.96
N ARG A 37 12.63 29.39 29.99
CA ARG A 37 12.87 29.65 31.39
C ARG A 37 13.25 28.40 32.14
N PHE A 38 14.18 28.54 33.11
CA PHE A 38 14.71 27.41 33.89
C PHE A 38 14.82 27.78 35.36
N LYS A 39 14.73 26.78 36.24
CA LYS A 39 14.93 26.97 37.67
C LYS A 39 16.42 27.05 38.06
N LYS A 40 17.31 26.40 37.28
CA LYS A 40 18.74 26.33 37.55
C LYS A 40 19.53 26.96 36.41
N LEU A 41 20.57 27.71 36.77
CA LEU A 41 21.47 28.35 35.81
C LEU A 41 22.18 27.31 34.90
N GLN A 42 22.53 26.14 35.46
CA GLN A 42 23.20 25.09 34.71
C GLN A 42 22.34 24.54 33.57
N GLU A 43 21.03 24.33 33.83
CA GLU A 43 20.06 23.90 32.79
C GLU A 43 19.90 24.96 31.68
N CYS A 44 19.95 26.23 32.06
CA CYS A 44 19.88 27.36 31.15
C CYS A 44 21.09 27.39 30.22
N ARG A 45 22.31 27.18 30.77
CA ARG A 45 23.54 27.11 30.02
C ARG A 45 23.64 25.91 29.09
N ALA A 46 23.24 24.73 29.58
CA ALA A 46 23.15 23.51 28.78
C ALA A 46 22.21 23.71 27.56
N TRP A 47 21.04 24.29 27.79
CA TRP A 47 20.08 24.53 26.70
C TRP A 47 20.63 25.50 25.63
N ILE A 48 21.36 26.58 26.03
CA ILE A 48 21.98 27.50 25.07
C ILE A 48 23.10 26.78 24.31
N ALA A 49 23.95 26.00 25.02
CA ALA A 49 25.02 25.26 24.37
C ALA A 49 24.51 24.26 23.34
N ASP A 50 23.48 23.49 23.72
CA ASP A 50 22.82 22.52 22.80
C ASP A 50 22.18 23.24 21.61
N ALA A 51 21.50 24.36 21.85
CA ALA A 51 20.89 25.15 20.78
C ALA A 51 21.93 25.75 19.82
N THR A 52 23.08 26.23 20.35
CA THR A 52 24.17 26.74 19.55
C THR A 52 24.85 25.62 18.76
N TYR A 53 25.11 24.48 19.40
CA TYR A 53 25.74 23.33 18.73
C TYR A 53 24.88 22.83 17.56
N VAL A 54 23.58 22.67 17.78
CA VAL A 54 22.61 22.27 16.72
C VAL A 54 22.58 23.30 15.59
N ASP A 55 22.62 24.59 15.92
CA ASP A 55 22.60 25.66 14.91
C ASP A 55 23.89 25.70 14.07
N GLU A 56 25.05 25.50 14.68
CA GLU A 56 26.36 25.54 14.01
C GLU A 56 26.64 24.29 13.17
N HIS A 57 26.14 23.10 13.57
CA HIS A 57 26.47 21.82 12.95
C HIS A 57 25.37 21.28 12.03
N SER A 58 24.21 21.95 11.91
CA SER A 58 23.19 21.57 10.93
C SER A 58 23.58 22.12 9.54
N ASP A 59 24.11 21.27 8.69
CA ASP A 59 24.54 21.60 7.32
C ASP A 59 23.40 21.93 6.34
N ILE A 60 22.16 21.88 6.78
CA ILE A 60 21.00 22.07 5.91
C ILE A 60 20.44 23.48 6.11
N SER A 61 20.67 24.33 5.12
CA SER A 61 20.08 25.69 5.00
C SER A 61 18.60 25.63 4.62
N MET A 62 17.78 24.91 5.39
CA MET A 62 16.33 24.97 5.22
C MET A 62 15.76 26.12 6.06
N PRO A 63 14.89 26.98 5.49
CA PRO A 63 14.27 28.06 6.24
C PRO A 63 13.54 27.53 7.46
N SER A 64 13.75 28.15 8.64
CA SER A 64 13.08 27.76 9.89
C SER A 64 11.56 27.88 9.86
N ASP A 65 11.02 28.57 8.86
CA ASP A 65 9.61 28.84 8.59
C ASP A 65 9.06 28.04 7.41
N MET A 66 9.82 27.07 6.88
CA MET A 66 9.35 26.21 5.79
C MET A 66 8.00 25.57 6.14
N LEU A 67 7.01 25.77 5.27
CA LEU A 67 5.68 25.20 5.43
C LEU A 67 5.66 23.70 5.10
N VAL A 68 4.72 22.98 5.72
CA VAL A 68 4.50 21.55 5.42
C VAL A 68 4.21 21.33 3.93
N ASN A 69 3.50 22.24 3.24
CA ASN A 69 3.27 22.17 1.80
C ASN A 69 4.58 22.18 1.00
N GLN A 70 5.48 23.08 1.32
CA GLN A 70 6.79 23.20 0.65
C GLN A 70 7.65 21.97 0.88
N TRP A 71 7.64 21.45 2.12
CA TRP A 71 8.32 20.20 2.43
C TRP A 71 7.72 19.00 1.70
N PHE A 72 6.40 18.92 1.60
CA PHE A 72 5.72 17.86 0.83
C PHE A 72 6.14 17.88 -0.63
N ASP A 73 6.16 19.06 -1.28
CA ASP A 73 6.54 19.22 -2.68
C ASP A 73 8.00 18.78 -2.93
N TYR A 74 8.89 19.14 -2.03
CA TYR A 74 10.28 18.67 -2.05
C TYR A 74 10.35 17.13 -1.90
N TRP A 75 9.76 16.58 -0.85
CA TRP A 75 9.76 15.16 -0.55
C TRP A 75 9.13 14.31 -1.66
N ILE A 76 7.98 14.71 -2.20
CA ILE A 76 7.31 13.97 -3.27
C ILE A 76 8.10 14.03 -4.58
N GLY A 77 8.84 15.11 -4.82
CA GLY A 77 9.78 15.23 -5.92
C GLY A 77 10.89 14.17 -5.89
N ILE A 78 11.45 13.92 -4.70
CA ILE A 78 12.43 12.84 -4.47
C ILE A 78 11.76 11.48 -4.63
N LYS A 79 10.58 11.27 -4.02
CA LYS A 79 9.86 9.99 -4.11
C LYS A 79 9.48 9.62 -5.55
N LYS A 80 9.21 10.57 -6.43
CA LYS A 80 8.98 10.33 -7.88
C LYS A 80 10.12 9.58 -8.55
N LYS A 81 11.37 9.77 -8.08
CA LYS A 81 12.56 9.11 -8.63
C LYS A 81 12.81 7.70 -8.06
N ILE A 82 12.29 7.41 -6.87
CA ILE A 82 12.64 6.21 -6.08
C ILE A 82 11.51 5.19 -6.05
N VAL A 83 10.25 5.65 -5.97
CA VAL A 83 9.11 4.73 -5.83
C VAL A 83 8.23 4.71 -7.08
N ARG A 84 7.44 3.64 -7.20
CA ARG A 84 6.52 3.48 -8.34
C ARG A 84 5.48 4.61 -8.37
N SER A 85 5.10 5.04 -9.56
CA SER A 85 4.15 6.15 -9.79
C SER A 85 2.80 5.98 -9.06
N ASN A 86 2.30 4.76 -8.89
CA ASN A 86 1.08 4.51 -8.10
C ASN A 86 1.28 4.82 -6.61
N THR A 87 2.48 4.60 -6.07
CA THR A 87 2.80 4.98 -4.68
C THR A 87 2.85 6.50 -4.55
N VAL A 88 3.49 7.17 -5.52
CA VAL A 88 3.51 8.65 -5.59
C VAL A 88 2.10 9.20 -5.62
N ARG A 89 1.26 8.69 -6.54
CA ARG A 89 -0.15 9.10 -6.65
C ARG A 89 -0.89 8.93 -5.34
N ASN A 90 -0.77 7.78 -4.69
CA ASN A 90 -1.43 7.51 -3.42
C ASN A 90 -0.97 8.48 -2.32
N TYR A 91 0.33 8.78 -2.23
CA TYR A 91 0.84 9.79 -1.29
C TYR A 91 0.27 11.17 -1.59
N THR A 92 0.28 11.58 -2.85
CA THR A 92 -0.24 12.89 -3.28
C THR A 92 -1.75 13.01 -3.01
N GLU A 93 -2.54 12.01 -3.36
CA GLU A 93 -3.99 12.01 -3.12
C GLU A 93 -4.31 12.10 -1.60
N ARG A 94 -3.60 11.32 -0.78
CA ARG A 94 -3.79 11.36 0.68
C ARG A 94 -3.36 12.69 1.27
N TYR A 95 -2.25 13.24 0.79
CA TYR A 95 -1.78 14.54 1.24
C TYR A 95 -2.78 15.65 0.90
N ILE A 96 -3.13 15.80 -0.37
CA ILE A 96 -4.02 16.86 -0.84
C ILE A 96 -5.38 16.79 -0.15
N LYS A 97 -5.95 15.58 -0.05
CA LYS A 97 -7.33 15.42 0.44
C LYS A 97 -7.44 15.50 1.96
N ASN A 98 -6.48 14.92 2.69
CA ASN A 98 -6.67 14.69 4.12
C ASN A 98 -5.63 15.41 5.01
N ILE A 99 -4.41 15.62 4.52
CA ILE A 99 -3.31 16.15 5.33
C ILE A 99 -3.17 17.68 5.15
N LYS A 100 -3.10 18.12 3.90
CA LYS A 100 -2.93 19.52 3.53
C LYS A 100 -3.94 20.46 4.21
N PRO A 101 -5.27 20.14 4.27
CA PRO A 101 -6.26 21.05 4.89
C PRO A 101 -6.01 21.31 6.38
N VAL A 102 -5.31 20.40 7.08
CA VAL A 102 -5.10 20.50 8.54
C VAL A 102 -3.76 21.13 8.88
N ILE A 103 -2.70 20.76 8.18
CA ILE A 103 -1.33 21.17 8.54
C ILE A 103 -0.55 21.82 7.40
N GLY A 104 -1.08 21.89 6.18
CA GLY A 104 -0.33 22.31 5.00
C GLY A 104 0.30 23.69 5.09
N GLU A 105 -0.40 24.65 5.72
CA GLU A 105 0.06 26.03 5.91
C GLU A 105 0.79 26.24 7.25
N MET A 106 1.03 25.19 8.01
CA MET A 106 1.79 25.28 9.25
C MET A 106 3.30 25.24 8.96
N PRO A 107 4.12 25.96 9.73
CA PRO A 107 5.56 25.73 9.75
C PRO A 107 5.85 24.27 10.12
N LEU A 108 6.77 23.64 9.41
CA LEU A 108 7.11 22.23 9.59
C LEU A 108 7.56 21.92 11.03
N SER A 109 8.31 22.86 11.64
CA SER A 109 8.78 22.80 13.03
C SER A 109 7.67 22.82 14.08
N ASP A 110 6.51 23.37 13.74
CA ASP A 110 5.41 23.62 14.69
C ASP A 110 4.41 22.47 14.71
N VAL A 111 4.56 21.50 13.79
CA VAL A 111 3.70 20.32 13.76
C VAL A 111 3.96 19.42 14.96
N LYS A 112 2.92 19.17 15.74
CA LYS A 112 2.94 18.33 16.95
C LYS A 112 2.16 17.02 16.71
N PRO A 113 2.39 15.97 17.53
CA PRO A 113 1.63 14.73 17.45
C PRO A 113 0.11 14.93 17.47
N LEU A 114 -0.37 15.93 18.20
CA LEU A 114 -1.81 16.26 18.26
C LEU A 114 -2.38 16.69 16.91
N HIS A 115 -1.61 17.42 16.09
CA HIS A 115 -2.03 17.82 14.75
C HIS A 115 -2.14 16.59 13.83
N CYS A 116 -1.19 15.64 13.94
CA CYS A 116 -1.27 14.37 13.22
C CYS A 116 -2.48 13.54 13.66
N GLN A 117 -2.76 13.50 14.97
CA GLN A 117 -3.91 12.79 15.52
C GLN A 117 -5.23 13.39 15.02
N LYS A 118 -5.33 14.73 14.97
CA LYS A 118 -6.50 15.44 14.45
C LYS A 118 -6.84 15.02 13.01
N ILE A 119 -5.83 14.89 12.13
CA ILE A 119 -6.05 14.42 10.75
C ILE A 119 -6.80 13.08 10.74
N PHE A 120 -6.42 12.16 11.62
CA PHE A 120 -7.02 10.82 11.65
C PHE A 120 -8.40 10.82 12.28
N TYR A 121 -8.66 11.69 13.28
CA TYR A 121 -10.01 11.90 13.83
C TYR A 121 -10.92 12.51 12.76
N ASP A 122 -10.50 13.57 12.09
CA ASP A 122 -11.28 14.20 11.01
C ASP A 122 -11.62 13.20 9.89
N MET A 123 -10.70 12.26 9.58
CA MET A 123 -10.97 11.19 8.63
C MET A 123 -11.97 10.15 9.19
N ALA A 124 -11.88 9.81 10.47
CA ALA A 124 -12.80 8.87 11.10
C ALA A 124 -14.23 9.46 11.16
N ASP A 125 -14.36 10.74 11.50
CA ASP A 125 -15.64 11.47 11.52
C ASP A 125 -16.27 11.55 10.11
N GLN A 126 -15.44 11.61 9.06
CA GLN A 126 -15.87 11.49 7.66
C GLN A 126 -16.13 10.03 7.23
N GLU A 127 -16.22 9.11 8.19
CA GLU A 127 -16.52 7.69 7.97
C GLU A 127 -15.55 6.93 7.07
N TYR A 128 -14.28 7.37 6.98
CA TYR A 128 -13.26 6.59 6.27
C TYR A 128 -13.02 5.23 6.94
N ARG A 129 -12.68 4.22 6.11
CA ARG A 129 -12.29 2.91 6.63
C ARG A 129 -10.93 2.99 7.33
N THR A 130 -10.76 2.20 8.38
CA THR A 130 -9.49 2.08 9.15
C THR A 130 -8.28 1.88 8.24
N SER A 131 -8.40 1.02 7.20
CA SER A 131 -7.32 0.81 6.22
C SER A 131 -6.95 2.07 5.44
N THR A 132 -7.90 2.95 5.15
CA THR A 132 -7.67 4.21 4.44
C THR A 132 -6.96 5.22 5.34
N ILE A 133 -7.37 5.31 6.61
CA ILE A 133 -6.71 6.15 7.64
C ILE A 133 -5.27 5.66 7.84
N TYR A 134 -5.07 4.34 7.94
CA TYR A 134 -3.73 3.76 8.04
C TYR A 134 -2.82 4.08 6.86
N GLN A 135 -3.36 4.12 5.63
CA GLN A 135 -2.60 4.54 4.44
C GLN A 135 -2.21 6.03 4.50
N ALA A 136 -3.09 6.91 5.01
CA ALA A 136 -2.76 8.31 5.24
C ALA A 136 -1.66 8.45 6.30
N ARG A 137 -1.72 7.66 7.38
CA ARG A 137 -0.67 7.60 8.39
C ARG A 137 0.68 7.17 7.81
N ILE A 138 0.72 6.16 6.94
CA ILE A 138 1.96 5.74 6.28
C ILE A 138 2.57 6.89 5.46
N ALA A 139 1.75 7.62 4.71
CA ALA A 139 2.23 8.76 3.91
C ALA A 139 2.81 9.87 4.82
N LEU A 140 2.07 10.24 5.85
CA LEU A 140 2.46 11.27 6.81
C LEU A 140 3.72 10.87 7.60
N TYR A 141 3.78 9.63 8.09
CA TYR A 141 4.93 9.10 8.80
C TYR A 141 6.19 9.14 7.93
N ASN A 142 6.11 8.65 6.70
CA ASN A 142 7.27 8.60 5.79
C ASN A 142 7.76 10.00 5.39
N MET A 143 6.86 10.96 5.26
CA MET A 143 7.20 12.35 4.97
C MET A 143 7.97 12.99 6.13
N PHE A 144 7.51 12.82 7.35
CA PHE A 144 8.18 13.37 8.54
C PHE A 144 9.42 12.56 8.95
N GLU A 145 9.44 11.24 8.72
CA GLU A 145 10.64 10.45 8.98
C GLU A 145 11.77 10.87 8.05
N TYR A 146 11.46 11.14 6.79
CA TYR A 146 12.45 11.68 5.85
C TYR A 146 12.96 13.07 6.28
N ALA A 147 12.11 13.92 6.86
CA ALA A 147 12.54 15.20 7.43
C ALA A 147 13.47 15.01 8.63
N LYS A 148 13.20 14.02 9.47
CA LYS A 148 14.04 13.68 10.61
C LYS A 148 15.37 13.06 10.18
N GLU A 149 15.37 12.14 9.22
CA GLU A 149 16.57 11.48 8.70
C GLU A 149 17.53 12.48 8.01
N ASN A 150 16.98 13.59 7.48
CA ASN A 150 17.76 14.69 6.88
C ASN A 150 17.92 15.90 7.82
N GLU A 151 17.76 15.69 9.13
CA GLU A 151 18.00 16.69 10.19
C GLU A 151 17.17 17.97 10.10
N VAL A 152 16.14 17.99 9.22
CA VAL A 152 15.17 19.11 9.10
C VAL A 152 14.29 19.19 10.35
N LEU A 153 14.02 18.04 10.98
CA LEU A 153 13.28 17.93 12.24
C LEU A 153 14.06 17.09 13.27
N CYS A 154 14.05 17.52 14.51
CA CYS A 154 14.64 16.73 15.62
C CYS A 154 13.88 15.44 15.90
N SER A 155 12.60 15.37 15.59
CA SER A 155 11.75 14.16 15.82
C SER A 155 10.57 14.13 14.86
N ASN A 156 10.13 12.90 14.53
CA ASN A 156 8.94 12.70 13.73
C ASN A 156 7.67 12.95 14.57
N PRO A 157 6.83 13.96 14.24
CA PRO A 157 5.59 14.21 14.99
C PRO A 157 4.54 13.10 14.82
N CYS A 158 4.59 12.33 13.73
CA CYS A 158 3.71 11.18 13.52
C CYS A 158 4.27 9.91 14.21
N LYS A 159 4.52 9.97 15.53
CA LYS A 159 5.09 8.89 16.33
C LYS A 159 4.16 7.67 16.41
N LYS A 160 4.69 6.55 16.97
CA LYS A 160 3.89 5.34 17.25
C LYS A 160 2.70 5.59 18.18
N SER A 161 2.80 6.58 19.06
CA SER A 161 1.72 7.00 19.96
C SER A 161 0.52 7.63 19.26
N VAL A 162 0.70 8.12 18.02
CA VAL A 162 -0.39 8.65 17.19
C VAL A 162 -1.17 7.48 16.60
N LYS A 163 -2.38 7.26 17.10
CA LYS A 163 -3.21 6.12 16.71
C LYS A 163 -3.91 6.36 15.37
N SER A 164 -4.12 5.29 14.62
CA SER A 164 -4.84 5.30 13.33
C SER A 164 -5.77 4.09 13.17
N ASP A 165 -6.08 3.42 14.28
CA ASP A 165 -6.94 2.23 14.35
C ASP A 165 -8.42 2.57 14.57
N MET A 166 -8.82 3.73 14.10
CA MET A 166 -10.16 4.28 14.16
C MET A 166 -10.84 4.28 12.80
N GLY A 167 -12.11 4.67 12.77
CA GLY A 167 -12.94 4.71 11.58
C GLY A 167 -13.71 3.40 11.33
N LYS A 168 -14.40 3.31 10.20
CA LYS A 168 -15.20 2.11 9.88
C LYS A 168 -14.29 0.89 9.69
N PRO A 169 -14.62 -0.27 10.28
CA PRO A 169 -13.86 -1.50 10.06
C PRO A 169 -13.72 -1.81 8.57
N SER A 170 -12.53 -2.25 8.18
CA SER A 170 -12.30 -2.70 6.81
C SER A 170 -12.95 -4.08 6.62
N GLU A 171 -13.78 -4.22 5.59
CA GLU A 171 -14.37 -5.51 5.25
C GLU A 171 -13.28 -6.55 4.94
N LYS A 172 -13.39 -7.71 5.56
CA LYS A 172 -12.54 -8.84 5.22
C LYS A 172 -12.92 -9.34 3.83
N LYS A 173 -11.93 -9.50 2.97
CA LYS A 173 -12.13 -10.14 1.67
C LYS A 173 -12.25 -11.63 1.89
N VAL A 174 -13.45 -12.16 1.71
CA VAL A 174 -13.75 -13.59 1.87
C VAL A 174 -13.81 -14.24 0.48
N ALA A 175 -13.31 -15.46 0.37
CA ALA A 175 -13.47 -16.28 -0.83
C ALA A 175 -14.94 -16.60 -1.08
N LEU A 176 -15.30 -16.86 -2.32
CA LEU A 176 -16.66 -17.32 -2.65
C LEU A 176 -16.94 -18.67 -2.02
N THR A 177 -18.14 -18.85 -1.48
CA THR A 177 -18.62 -20.20 -1.14
C THR A 177 -18.74 -21.04 -2.41
N ARG A 178 -18.78 -22.37 -2.28
CA ARG A 178 -18.94 -23.27 -3.45
C ARG A 178 -20.22 -22.99 -4.22
N ASP A 179 -21.31 -22.68 -3.52
CA ASP A 179 -22.62 -22.38 -4.14
C ASP A 179 -22.61 -21.06 -4.88
N ILE A 180 -22.06 -19.99 -4.28
CA ILE A 180 -21.90 -18.68 -4.95
C ILE A 180 -20.99 -18.83 -6.17
N GLN A 181 -19.88 -19.56 -6.07
CA GLN A 181 -18.98 -19.81 -7.19
C GLN A 181 -19.69 -20.56 -8.33
N LYS A 182 -20.46 -21.61 -8.03
CA LYS A 182 -21.25 -22.39 -8.99
C LYS A 182 -22.28 -21.50 -9.70
N THR A 183 -23.08 -20.79 -8.93
CA THR A 183 -24.08 -19.85 -9.45
C THR A 183 -23.44 -18.78 -10.33
N PHE A 184 -22.35 -18.17 -9.89
CA PHE A 184 -21.62 -17.20 -10.69
C PHE A 184 -21.18 -17.77 -12.04
N LEU A 185 -20.58 -18.96 -12.06
CA LEU A 185 -20.09 -19.60 -13.28
C LEU A 185 -21.21 -19.95 -14.26
N GLN A 186 -22.41 -20.33 -13.76
CA GLN A 186 -23.59 -20.55 -14.60
C GLN A 186 -24.04 -19.26 -15.30
N TYR A 187 -24.15 -18.16 -14.55
CA TYR A 187 -24.54 -16.86 -15.11
C TYR A 187 -23.43 -16.17 -15.93
N ALA A 188 -22.18 -16.55 -15.73
CA ALA A 188 -21.05 -16.07 -16.53
C ALA A 188 -20.93 -16.78 -17.89
N GLU A 189 -21.58 -17.93 -18.06
CA GLU A 189 -21.56 -18.71 -19.30
C GLU A 189 -22.08 -17.88 -20.46
N GLY A 190 -21.35 -17.89 -21.59
CA GLY A 190 -21.65 -17.09 -22.76
C GLY A 190 -21.39 -15.59 -22.64
N GLN A 191 -21.05 -15.07 -21.47
CA GLN A 191 -20.76 -13.66 -21.27
C GLN A 191 -19.39 -13.26 -21.85
N SER A 192 -19.20 -11.95 -22.07
CA SER A 192 -18.01 -11.42 -22.78
C SER A 192 -16.68 -11.84 -22.17
N TYR A 193 -16.59 -11.95 -20.86
CA TYR A 193 -15.34 -12.22 -20.14
C TYR A 193 -15.33 -13.54 -19.36
N GLU A 194 -16.17 -14.49 -19.75
CA GLU A 194 -16.24 -15.82 -19.13
C GLU A 194 -14.87 -16.50 -19.06
N ASN A 195 -14.13 -16.52 -20.17
CA ASN A 195 -12.82 -17.16 -20.22
C ASN A 195 -11.84 -16.57 -19.19
N GLN A 196 -11.87 -15.25 -19.01
CA GLN A 196 -10.99 -14.55 -18.07
C GLN A 196 -11.33 -14.87 -16.62
N TYR A 197 -12.63 -14.94 -16.28
CA TYR A 197 -13.08 -15.29 -14.93
C TYR A 197 -12.71 -16.73 -14.59
N ARG A 198 -13.02 -17.68 -15.50
CA ARG A 198 -12.65 -19.09 -15.33
C ARG A 198 -11.13 -19.26 -15.25
N PHE A 199 -10.37 -18.55 -16.07
CA PHE A 199 -8.92 -18.66 -16.09
C PHE A 199 -8.27 -18.18 -14.77
N ILE A 200 -8.79 -17.11 -14.15
CA ILE A 200 -8.31 -16.70 -12.81
C ILE A 200 -8.64 -17.74 -11.76
N LEU A 201 -9.82 -18.37 -11.82
CA LEU A 201 -10.20 -19.43 -10.90
C LEU A 201 -9.34 -20.71 -11.06
N GLN A 202 -8.68 -20.90 -12.22
CA GLN A 202 -7.77 -22.03 -12.48
C GLN A 202 -6.28 -21.71 -12.21
N THR A 203 -5.90 -20.42 -12.18
CA THR A 203 -4.48 -20.03 -12.15
C THR A 203 -4.11 -19.08 -11.01
N GLY A 204 -5.09 -18.45 -10.40
CA GLY A 204 -4.86 -17.44 -9.35
C GLY A 204 -4.13 -16.19 -9.82
N LEU A 205 -4.13 -15.85 -11.11
CA LEU A 205 -3.48 -14.66 -11.63
C LEU A 205 -4.05 -13.37 -11.02
N ARG A 206 -3.19 -12.35 -10.86
CA ARG A 206 -3.67 -11.00 -10.63
C ARG A 206 -4.30 -10.45 -11.92
N THR A 207 -5.30 -9.58 -11.82
CA THR A 207 -5.94 -8.98 -13.01
C THR A 207 -4.94 -8.34 -13.95
N GLY A 208 -3.95 -7.62 -13.44
CA GLY A 208 -2.91 -7.03 -14.28
C GLY A 208 -1.98 -8.05 -14.95
N GLU A 209 -1.73 -9.20 -14.32
CA GLU A 209 -0.96 -10.31 -14.92
C GLU A 209 -1.78 -10.98 -16.03
N LEU A 210 -3.09 -11.17 -15.82
CA LEU A 210 -4.01 -11.68 -16.82
C LEU A 210 -4.03 -10.77 -18.06
N VAL A 211 -4.20 -9.46 -17.88
CA VAL A 211 -4.23 -8.47 -18.98
C VAL A 211 -2.90 -8.42 -19.72
N GLY A 212 -1.78 -8.60 -19.00
CA GLY A 212 -0.43 -8.57 -19.58
C GLY A 212 0.05 -9.90 -20.17
N LEU A 213 -0.76 -10.96 -20.15
CA LEU A 213 -0.36 -12.28 -20.63
C LEU A 213 -0.27 -12.29 -22.17
N LYS A 214 0.86 -12.78 -22.70
CA LYS A 214 1.10 -12.93 -24.14
C LYS A 214 1.16 -14.39 -24.54
N TRP A 215 0.83 -14.71 -25.78
CA TRP A 215 0.87 -16.08 -26.30
C TRP A 215 2.25 -16.72 -26.19
N LYS A 216 3.32 -15.96 -26.33
CA LYS A 216 4.72 -16.46 -26.18
C LYS A 216 5.10 -16.84 -24.74
N ASP A 217 4.29 -16.45 -23.75
CA ASP A 217 4.50 -16.86 -22.36
C ASP A 217 3.84 -18.21 -22.03
N ILE A 218 3.14 -18.81 -22.99
CA ILE A 218 2.36 -20.05 -22.83
C ILE A 218 3.01 -21.18 -23.58
N ASP A 219 3.31 -22.24 -22.86
CA ASP A 219 3.70 -23.52 -23.44
C ASP A 219 2.55 -24.53 -23.25
N LEU A 220 1.84 -24.81 -24.34
CA LEU A 220 0.72 -25.76 -24.31
C LEU A 220 1.19 -27.23 -24.29
N LYS A 221 2.46 -27.52 -24.68
CA LYS A 221 3.02 -28.88 -24.63
C LYS A 221 3.36 -29.25 -23.19
N SER A 222 4.10 -28.38 -22.51
CA SER A 222 4.45 -28.59 -21.09
C SER A 222 3.33 -28.14 -20.15
N LYS A 223 2.23 -27.57 -20.66
CA LYS A 223 1.09 -27.04 -19.91
C LYS A 223 1.55 -26.05 -18.83
N THR A 224 2.28 -25.03 -19.22
CA THR A 224 2.77 -24.00 -18.30
C THR A 224 2.57 -22.60 -18.84
N ILE A 225 2.45 -21.64 -17.92
CA ILE A 225 2.53 -20.19 -18.23
C ILE A 225 3.62 -19.53 -17.41
N GLN A 226 4.30 -18.59 -18.01
CA GLN A 226 5.32 -17.77 -17.37
C GLN A 226 4.78 -16.36 -17.13
N ILE A 227 4.78 -15.95 -15.89
CA ILE A 227 4.36 -14.58 -15.51
C ILE A 227 5.58 -13.68 -15.55
N ARG A 228 5.62 -12.78 -16.53
CA ARG A 228 6.76 -11.88 -16.80
C ARG A 228 6.43 -10.42 -16.69
N ARG A 229 5.13 -10.06 -16.70
CA ARG A 229 4.67 -8.66 -16.68
C ARG A 229 3.31 -8.50 -16.03
N SER A 230 3.00 -7.25 -15.69
CA SER A 230 1.68 -6.84 -15.25
C SER A 230 1.29 -5.58 -16.03
N MET A 231 0.03 -5.45 -16.40
CA MET A 231 -0.47 -4.37 -17.23
C MET A 231 -1.65 -3.69 -16.57
N GLU A 232 -1.67 -2.37 -16.63
CA GLU A 232 -2.75 -1.54 -16.09
C GLU A 232 -3.05 -0.35 -17.01
N TYR A 233 -4.32 0.05 -17.06
CA TYR A 233 -4.71 1.28 -17.76
C TYR A 233 -4.68 2.47 -16.81
N ARG A 234 -3.95 3.53 -17.20
CA ARG A 234 -3.87 4.80 -16.47
C ARG A 234 -4.90 5.78 -17.00
N TYR A 235 -5.96 6.02 -16.22
CA TYR A 235 -7.03 6.91 -16.62
C TYR A 235 -6.58 8.37 -16.76
N SER A 236 -5.67 8.84 -15.91
CA SER A 236 -5.14 10.20 -15.95
C SER A 236 -4.30 10.50 -17.20
N ALA A 237 -3.52 9.53 -17.66
CA ALA A 237 -2.68 9.63 -18.86
C ALA A 237 -3.34 9.03 -20.10
N LYS A 238 -4.51 8.38 -19.96
CA LYS A 238 -5.24 7.67 -21.03
C LYS A 238 -4.38 6.63 -21.78
N GLU A 239 -3.44 5.99 -21.09
CA GLU A 239 -2.46 5.07 -21.66
C GLU A 239 -2.43 3.72 -20.95
N TRP A 240 -1.93 2.70 -21.64
CA TRP A 240 -1.57 1.41 -21.07
C TRP A 240 -0.15 1.45 -20.50
N ARG A 241 0.00 1.04 -19.26
CA ARG A 241 1.30 0.81 -18.65
C ARG A 241 1.57 -0.68 -18.57
N ILE A 242 2.62 -1.10 -19.25
CA ILE A 242 3.21 -2.42 -19.10
C ILE A 242 4.40 -2.28 -18.15
N GLY A 243 4.44 -3.09 -17.13
CA GLY A 243 5.53 -3.07 -16.16
C GLY A 243 5.91 -4.47 -15.69
N GLU A 244 7.08 -4.55 -15.09
CA GLU A 244 7.54 -5.77 -14.43
C GLU A 244 6.68 -6.10 -13.20
N PRO A 245 6.64 -7.37 -12.79
CA PRO A 245 6.04 -7.77 -11.51
C PRO A 245 6.60 -6.94 -10.34
N LYS A 246 5.79 -6.75 -9.30
CA LYS A 246 6.15 -5.89 -8.15
C LYS A 246 7.37 -6.39 -7.35
N SER A 247 7.69 -7.67 -7.44
CA SER A 247 8.78 -8.32 -6.69
C SER A 247 9.39 -9.43 -7.54
N LYS A 248 10.59 -9.89 -7.17
CA LYS A 248 11.24 -11.06 -7.79
C LYS A 248 10.33 -12.31 -7.78
N SER A 249 9.57 -12.52 -6.69
CA SER A 249 8.59 -13.60 -6.58
C SER A 249 7.37 -13.47 -7.52
N GLY A 250 7.22 -12.31 -8.15
CA GLY A 250 6.20 -12.11 -9.19
C GLY A 250 6.53 -12.81 -10.50
N TYR A 251 7.83 -13.03 -10.80
CA TYR A 251 8.29 -13.86 -11.90
C TYR A 251 8.17 -15.33 -11.48
N ARG A 252 7.29 -16.05 -12.14
CA ARG A 252 7.00 -17.44 -11.78
C ARG A 252 6.41 -18.20 -12.95
N THR A 253 6.55 -19.50 -12.92
CA THR A 253 5.88 -20.45 -13.81
C THR A 253 4.71 -21.08 -13.08
N ILE A 254 3.54 -21.13 -13.71
CA ILE A 254 2.33 -21.76 -13.17
C ILE A 254 1.98 -22.95 -14.07
N PRO A 255 1.89 -24.18 -13.53
CA PRO A 255 1.34 -25.32 -14.23
C PRO A 255 -0.15 -25.06 -14.56
N LEU A 256 -0.59 -25.50 -15.73
CA LEU A 256 -1.97 -25.38 -16.19
C LEU A 256 -2.71 -26.68 -16.00
N THR A 257 -3.94 -26.58 -15.51
CA THR A 257 -4.91 -27.66 -15.53
C THR A 257 -5.43 -27.89 -16.95
N GLU A 258 -6.02 -29.05 -17.23
CA GLU A 258 -6.66 -29.32 -18.55
C GLU A 258 -7.73 -28.29 -18.88
N GLU A 259 -8.51 -27.87 -17.87
CA GLU A 259 -9.52 -26.82 -18.02
C GLU A 259 -8.89 -25.48 -18.43
N ALA A 260 -7.78 -25.09 -17.78
CA ALA A 260 -7.07 -23.87 -18.14
C ALA A 260 -6.54 -23.92 -19.59
N VAL A 261 -6.04 -25.07 -20.04
CA VAL A 261 -5.62 -25.28 -21.44
C VAL A 261 -6.82 -25.16 -22.39
N ALA A 262 -7.96 -25.78 -22.05
CA ALA A 262 -9.19 -25.68 -22.85
C ALA A 262 -9.67 -24.22 -22.97
N ILE A 263 -9.63 -23.46 -21.87
CA ILE A 263 -9.97 -22.03 -21.86
C ILE A 263 -9.05 -21.23 -22.83
N LEU A 264 -7.74 -21.51 -22.80
CA LEU A 264 -6.79 -20.83 -23.71
C LEU A 264 -7.06 -21.18 -25.18
N LYS A 265 -7.37 -22.44 -25.51
CA LYS A 265 -7.76 -22.84 -26.86
C LYS A 265 -9.05 -22.11 -27.28
N LYS A 266 -10.09 -22.08 -26.43
CA LYS A 266 -11.35 -21.34 -26.66
C LYS A 266 -11.06 -19.83 -26.88
N GLN A 267 -10.13 -19.27 -26.10
CA GLN A 267 -9.74 -17.86 -26.24
C GLN A 267 -9.02 -17.60 -27.56
N LYS A 268 -8.15 -18.50 -28.01
CA LYS A 268 -7.46 -18.39 -29.30
C LYS A 268 -8.44 -18.34 -30.46
N GLU A 269 -9.44 -19.24 -30.45
CA GLU A 269 -10.51 -19.25 -31.46
C GLU A 269 -11.39 -17.98 -31.39
N LYS A 270 -11.64 -17.46 -30.20
CA LYS A 270 -12.36 -16.20 -30.01
C LYS A 270 -11.59 -15.02 -30.61
N ASN A 271 -10.27 -14.96 -30.43
CA ASN A 271 -9.44 -13.89 -30.97
C ASN A 271 -9.40 -13.91 -32.50
N LYS A 272 -9.44 -15.09 -33.17
CA LYS A 272 -9.53 -15.19 -34.63
C LYS A 272 -10.77 -14.54 -35.24
N ARG A 273 -11.82 -14.34 -34.43
CA ARG A 273 -13.08 -13.71 -34.85
C ARG A 273 -13.08 -12.19 -34.68
N ILE A 274 -11.99 -11.61 -34.19
CA ILE A 274 -11.82 -10.16 -34.07
C ILE A 274 -11.43 -9.64 -35.46
N SER A 275 -12.21 -8.70 -35.98
CA SER A 275 -12.03 -8.18 -37.36
C SER A 275 -10.70 -7.45 -37.53
N GLU A 276 -10.24 -6.76 -36.52
CA GLU A 276 -9.02 -5.98 -36.57
C GLU A 276 -8.30 -6.01 -35.19
N ILE A 277 -7.04 -6.40 -35.18
CA ILE A 277 -6.15 -6.34 -34.02
C ILE A 277 -4.90 -5.58 -34.48
N SER A 278 -4.59 -4.47 -33.83
CA SER A 278 -3.35 -3.74 -34.15
C SER A 278 -2.11 -4.58 -33.75
N THR A 279 -1.01 -4.37 -34.47
CA THR A 279 0.28 -5.07 -34.21
C THR A 279 0.76 -4.91 -32.78
N GLU A 280 0.40 -3.82 -32.10
CA GLU A 280 0.70 -3.57 -30.69
C GLU A 280 0.08 -4.63 -29.77
N TRP A 281 -1.12 -5.16 -30.11
CA TRP A 281 -1.91 -6.01 -29.23
C TRP A 281 -2.01 -7.47 -29.69
N GLU A 282 -1.56 -7.82 -30.88
CA GLU A 282 -1.74 -9.18 -31.46
C GLU A 282 -1.14 -10.32 -30.63
N GLU A 283 -0.05 -10.03 -29.90
CA GLU A 283 0.58 -11.02 -29.01
C GLU A 283 -0.22 -11.32 -27.74
N PHE A 284 -1.20 -10.44 -27.36
CA PHE A 284 -1.90 -10.57 -26.09
C PHE A 284 -3.01 -11.63 -26.15
N VAL A 285 -3.18 -12.36 -25.05
CA VAL A 285 -4.12 -13.48 -24.96
C VAL A 285 -5.56 -12.98 -24.83
N PHE A 286 -5.81 -12.05 -23.91
CA PHE A 286 -7.15 -11.64 -23.55
C PHE A 286 -7.50 -10.24 -24.11
N LEU A 287 -8.08 -10.25 -25.29
CA LEU A 287 -8.53 -9.04 -25.97
C LEU A 287 -10.06 -8.90 -25.91
N CYS A 288 -10.54 -7.66 -26.01
CA CYS A 288 -11.96 -7.38 -26.23
C CYS A 288 -12.32 -7.45 -27.73
N ARG A 289 -13.60 -7.32 -28.06
CA ARG A 289 -14.08 -7.36 -29.45
C ARG A 289 -13.46 -6.29 -30.37
N LYS A 290 -12.87 -5.23 -29.79
CA LYS A 290 -12.18 -4.16 -30.52
C LYS A 290 -10.68 -4.44 -30.73
N GLY A 291 -10.21 -5.65 -30.48
CA GLY A 291 -8.80 -6.02 -30.62
C GLY A 291 -7.83 -5.38 -29.63
N THR A 292 -8.33 -4.81 -28.53
CA THR A 292 -7.52 -4.15 -27.51
C THR A 292 -7.61 -4.87 -26.17
N PRO A 293 -6.61 -4.73 -25.27
CA PRO A 293 -6.69 -5.24 -23.90
C PRO A 293 -7.86 -4.63 -23.14
N VAL A 294 -8.36 -5.35 -22.16
CA VAL A 294 -9.51 -4.95 -21.33
C VAL A 294 -9.04 -4.24 -20.07
N LYS A 295 -9.57 -3.05 -19.79
CA LYS A 295 -9.26 -2.32 -18.56
C LYS A 295 -9.73 -3.08 -17.33
N ASN A 296 -8.95 -3.03 -16.25
CA ASN A 296 -9.25 -3.79 -15.01
C ASN A 296 -10.65 -3.46 -14.46
N SER A 297 -11.04 -2.19 -14.45
CA SER A 297 -12.37 -1.75 -14.01
C SER A 297 -13.52 -2.26 -14.89
N THR A 298 -13.26 -2.52 -16.18
CA THR A 298 -14.26 -3.08 -17.09
C THR A 298 -14.62 -4.52 -16.73
N TYR A 299 -13.62 -5.31 -16.29
CA TYR A 299 -13.88 -6.65 -15.78
C TYR A 299 -14.77 -6.62 -14.55
N ASP A 300 -14.44 -5.76 -13.55
CA ASP A 300 -15.23 -5.65 -12.33
C ASP A 300 -16.67 -5.15 -12.63
N THR A 301 -16.82 -4.17 -13.54
CA THR A 301 -18.15 -3.68 -13.93
C THR A 301 -19.00 -4.76 -14.59
N ALA A 302 -18.41 -5.56 -15.48
CA ALA A 302 -19.11 -6.67 -16.13
C ALA A 302 -19.45 -7.79 -15.14
N LEU A 303 -18.53 -8.07 -14.21
CA LEU A 303 -18.73 -9.06 -13.15
C LEU A 303 -19.86 -8.64 -12.22
N PHE A 304 -19.96 -7.38 -11.82
CA PHE A 304 -21.06 -6.86 -11.00
C PHE A 304 -22.42 -7.06 -11.69
N LYS A 305 -22.53 -6.85 -13.01
CA LYS A 305 -23.76 -7.13 -13.74
C LYS A 305 -24.16 -8.60 -13.70
N ILE A 306 -23.18 -9.51 -13.71
CA ILE A 306 -23.43 -10.95 -13.56
C ILE A 306 -23.93 -11.24 -12.15
N CYS A 307 -23.30 -10.67 -11.12
CA CYS A 307 -23.72 -10.83 -9.73
C CYS A 307 -25.15 -10.34 -9.51
N ASP A 308 -25.50 -9.17 -10.07
CA ASP A 308 -26.84 -8.59 -9.96
C ASP A 308 -27.90 -9.50 -10.61
N LYS A 309 -27.62 -10.04 -11.80
CA LYS A 309 -28.50 -10.99 -12.49
C LYS A 309 -28.67 -12.30 -11.71
N ALA A 310 -27.59 -12.78 -11.12
CA ALA A 310 -27.54 -14.01 -10.34
C ALA A 310 -28.09 -13.83 -8.92
N LYS A 311 -28.41 -12.60 -8.51
CA LYS A 311 -28.84 -12.22 -7.15
C LYS A 311 -27.86 -12.68 -6.06
N ILE A 312 -26.56 -12.60 -6.36
CA ILE A 312 -25.47 -12.91 -5.43
C ILE A 312 -24.72 -11.63 -5.04
N PRO A 313 -24.02 -11.58 -3.88
CA PRO A 313 -23.24 -10.43 -3.49
C PRO A 313 -22.20 -10.05 -4.54
N ARG A 314 -22.05 -8.74 -4.79
CA ARG A 314 -21.02 -8.23 -5.71
C ARG A 314 -19.62 -8.49 -5.15
N PHE A 315 -18.73 -8.97 -6.01
CA PHE A 315 -17.32 -9.17 -5.69
C PHE A 315 -16.44 -8.74 -6.89
N SER A 316 -15.15 -8.55 -6.66
CA SER A 316 -14.20 -8.11 -7.69
C SER A 316 -13.37 -9.27 -8.24
N MET A 317 -12.67 -9.03 -9.36
CA MET A 317 -11.69 -9.98 -9.94
C MET A 317 -10.67 -10.50 -8.91
N HIS A 318 -10.31 -9.69 -7.92
CA HIS A 318 -9.38 -10.11 -6.88
C HIS A 318 -9.95 -11.22 -5.98
N ILE A 319 -11.26 -11.26 -5.79
CA ILE A 319 -11.94 -12.32 -5.03
C ILE A 319 -11.87 -13.66 -5.77
N LEU A 320 -11.91 -13.68 -7.11
CA LEU A 320 -11.71 -14.92 -7.87
C LEU A 320 -10.31 -15.52 -7.60
N ARG A 321 -9.27 -14.69 -7.56
CA ARG A 321 -7.93 -15.15 -7.14
C ARG A 321 -7.91 -15.62 -5.68
N HIS A 322 -8.61 -14.93 -4.80
CA HIS A 322 -8.72 -15.35 -3.40
C HIS A 322 -9.43 -16.69 -3.30
N THR A 323 -10.50 -16.90 -4.08
CA THR A 323 -11.23 -18.16 -4.17
C THR A 323 -10.34 -19.28 -4.69
N PHE A 324 -9.53 -19.06 -5.76
CA PHE A 324 -8.54 -20.03 -6.20
C PHE A 324 -7.61 -20.45 -5.05
N ALA A 325 -7.07 -19.47 -4.31
CA ALA A 325 -6.17 -19.77 -3.19
C ALA A 325 -6.87 -20.62 -2.11
N THR A 326 -8.12 -20.30 -1.76
CA THR A 326 -8.90 -21.07 -0.79
C THR A 326 -9.18 -22.48 -1.28
N ARG A 327 -9.51 -22.66 -2.57
CA ARG A 327 -9.70 -24.01 -3.15
C ARG A 327 -8.43 -24.85 -3.13
N CYS A 328 -7.26 -24.23 -3.37
CA CYS A 328 -5.96 -24.90 -3.23
C CYS A 328 -5.73 -25.37 -1.78
N ILE A 329 -6.07 -24.53 -0.80
CA ILE A 329 -5.96 -24.88 0.64
C ILE A 329 -6.88 -26.05 0.99
N GLU A 330 -8.14 -25.96 0.59
CA GLU A 330 -9.15 -27.03 0.80
C GLU A 330 -8.72 -28.35 0.15
N ALA A 331 -7.96 -28.30 -0.94
CA ALA A 331 -7.36 -29.45 -1.61
C ALA A 331 -6.05 -29.94 -0.97
N GLY A 332 -5.63 -29.40 0.16
CA GLY A 332 -4.42 -29.82 0.88
C GLY A 332 -3.10 -29.28 0.30
N MET A 333 -3.12 -28.24 -0.53
CA MET A 333 -1.90 -27.69 -1.11
C MET A 333 -1.01 -27.07 0.00
N LYS A 334 0.28 -27.43 0.00
CA LYS A 334 1.24 -26.91 0.98
C LYS A 334 1.36 -25.37 0.89
N PRO A 335 1.44 -24.64 2.01
CA PRO A 335 1.50 -23.17 2.02
C PRO A 335 2.64 -22.60 1.15
N LYS A 336 3.79 -23.23 1.16
CA LYS A 336 4.95 -22.81 0.36
C LYS A 336 4.71 -22.93 -1.15
N THR A 337 4.07 -24.00 -1.58
CA THR A 337 3.68 -24.21 -2.98
C THR A 337 2.68 -23.15 -3.42
N LEU A 338 1.65 -22.90 -2.59
CA LEU A 338 0.65 -21.86 -2.87
C LEU A 338 1.28 -20.46 -2.91
N GLN A 339 2.22 -20.15 -1.99
CA GLN A 339 2.99 -18.90 -2.01
C GLN A 339 3.69 -18.69 -3.36
N MET A 340 4.36 -19.74 -3.87
CA MET A 340 5.09 -19.69 -5.15
C MET A 340 4.13 -19.49 -6.33
N LEU A 341 3.03 -20.24 -6.39
CA LEU A 341 2.02 -20.12 -7.45
C LEU A 341 1.37 -18.72 -7.47
N LEU A 342 1.06 -18.17 -6.30
CA LEU A 342 0.48 -16.84 -6.19
C LEU A 342 1.51 -15.72 -6.38
N GLY A 343 2.81 -15.98 -6.22
CA GLY A 343 3.85 -14.96 -6.27
C GLY A 343 3.72 -13.95 -5.13
N HIS A 344 3.51 -14.43 -3.90
CA HIS A 344 3.52 -13.60 -2.70
C HIS A 344 4.96 -13.42 -2.20
N SER A 345 5.38 -12.17 -2.01
CA SER A 345 6.73 -11.85 -1.52
C SER A 345 6.96 -12.26 -0.06
N ASN A 346 5.89 -12.34 0.72
CA ASN A 346 5.91 -12.75 2.12
C ASN A 346 4.95 -13.93 2.32
N ILE A 347 5.44 -14.99 2.99
CA ILE A 347 4.64 -16.18 3.32
C ILE A 347 3.45 -15.82 4.22
N GLY A 348 3.58 -14.81 5.10
CA GLY A 348 2.49 -14.36 5.97
C GLY A 348 1.22 -13.97 5.20
N ILE A 349 1.35 -13.45 3.98
CA ILE A 349 0.19 -13.15 3.13
C ILE A 349 -0.57 -14.45 2.78
N THR A 350 0.16 -15.53 2.52
CA THR A 350 -0.43 -16.83 2.22
C THR A 350 -0.96 -17.49 3.49
N MET A 351 -0.21 -17.42 4.59
CA MET A 351 -0.62 -18.00 5.88
C MET A 351 -1.92 -17.38 6.41
N ASN A 352 -2.13 -16.08 6.18
CA ASN A 352 -3.40 -15.42 6.56
C ASN A 352 -4.63 -16.03 5.86
N LEU A 353 -4.45 -16.80 4.78
CA LEU A 353 -5.53 -17.55 4.14
C LEU A 353 -5.85 -18.86 4.86
N TYR A 354 -4.89 -19.40 5.62
CA TYR A 354 -5.03 -20.62 6.42
C TYR A 354 -5.58 -20.38 7.84
N VAL A 355 -5.73 -19.12 8.26
CA VAL A 355 -6.17 -18.75 9.63
C VAL A 355 -7.60 -19.20 9.95
N HIS A 356 -8.35 -19.67 8.97
CA HIS A 356 -9.72 -20.16 9.17
C HIS A 356 -9.81 -21.70 9.22
N THR A 357 -8.73 -22.38 9.66
CA THR A 357 -8.74 -23.82 9.94
C THR A 357 -9.77 -24.11 11.02
N THR A 358 -10.78 -24.90 10.69
CA THR A 358 -11.84 -25.27 11.63
C THR A 358 -11.32 -26.26 12.69
N GLU A 359 -11.99 -26.37 13.83
CA GLU A 359 -11.64 -27.38 14.84
C GLU A 359 -11.72 -28.82 14.29
N GLU A 360 -12.62 -29.05 13.31
CA GLU A 360 -12.74 -30.33 12.61
C GLU A 360 -11.50 -30.63 11.74
N GLU A 361 -10.95 -29.62 11.07
CA GLU A 361 -9.70 -29.76 10.30
C GLU A 361 -8.51 -30.05 11.20
N LYS A 362 -8.40 -29.37 12.34
CA LYS A 362 -7.34 -29.66 13.33
C LYS A 362 -7.43 -31.11 13.83
N LYS A 363 -8.63 -31.61 14.07
CA LYS A 363 -8.85 -32.99 14.49
C LYS A 363 -8.43 -33.97 13.42
N LYS A 364 -8.83 -33.76 12.16
CA LYS A 364 -8.42 -34.61 11.02
C LYS A 364 -6.92 -34.62 10.82
N GLU A 365 -6.25 -33.45 10.93
CA GLU A 365 -4.79 -33.39 10.82
C GLU A 365 -4.09 -34.12 11.97
N MET A 366 -4.63 -34.08 13.18
CA MET A 366 -4.11 -34.86 14.32
C MET A 366 -4.33 -36.36 14.17
N ASP A 367 -5.45 -36.80 13.56
CA ASP A 367 -5.71 -38.20 13.26
C ASP A 367 -4.67 -38.74 12.23
N LEU A 368 -4.34 -37.95 11.19
CA LEU A 368 -3.28 -38.29 10.24
C LEU A 368 -1.89 -38.40 10.88
N VAL A 369 -1.58 -37.52 11.85
CA VAL A 369 -0.33 -37.59 12.62
C VAL A 369 -0.31 -38.87 13.47
N ALA A 370 -1.42 -39.22 14.11
CA ALA A 370 -1.53 -40.45 14.90
C ALA A 370 -1.31 -41.71 14.04
N GLU A 371 -1.93 -41.77 12.86
CA GLU A 371 -1.70 -42.87 11.90
C GLU A 371 -0.22 -42.95 11.46
N ALA A 372 0.41 -41.83 11.14
CA ALA A 372 1.83 -41.80 10.74
C ALA A 372 2.77 -42.24 11.86
N LEU A 373 2.45 -41.92 13.12
CA LEU A 373 3.25 -42.31 14.29
C LEU A 373 3.08 -43.82 14.62
N MET A 374 1.90 -44.40 14.33
CA MET A 374 1.64 -45.83 14.51
C MET A 374 2.27 -46.71 13.40
N ALA A 375 2.60 -46.12 12.25
CA ALA A 375 3.21 -46.81 11.12
C ALA A 375 4.76 -46.88 11.20
N MET A 376 5.35 -46.28 12.23
CA MET A 376 6.77 -46.33 12.57
C MET A 376 7.05 -47.46 13.58
#